data_ce90c8d022ef8930c5910d851b29bb8a
#
_entry.id   ce90c8d022ef8930c5910d851b29bb8a
#
_cell.length_a   1.000
_cell.length_b   1.000
_cell.length_c   1.000
_cell.angle_alpha   90.00
_cell.angle_beta   90.00
_cell.angle_gamma   90.00
#
_symmetry.space_group_name_H-M   'P 1'
#
loop_
_entity.id
_entity.type
_entity.pdbx_description
1 polymer ?
#
loop_
_entity_poly.entity_id
_entity_poly.type
_entity_poly.pdbx_seq_one_letter_code
_entity_poly.pdbx_strand_id
1 'polypeptide(L)'
;MTNTEYKNNEKAINYQLTNIGIPTNKELMNSENVVYVKAYTKDDGTHVKAHYRSKPDKNLTNNFSYNNKNTSKQSEFKNSLLDFNAKINKNRPDAKELMDISILGLYNAPKNDKYTIIPSNKTKSINNALRINNSLSLKIDNKLGGVRFSEDSRLSKNLSNSPQLQKQVKDYCQKHKNIDNNDQIGIELTEDKNLHYSIGHGTILNPTIDKNGNFSGLLFDKYDFDFMKEEFSSKNFKTAIYNNFAYGLQETNVIKNYYLLIPIKFKL
;
A
#
# COMPACT_ATOMS: atom_id res chain seq x y z
N MET A 1 6.88 18.98 9.99
CA MET A 1 5.99 19.78 9.12
C MET A 1 5.11 20.62 10.03
N THR A 2 5.12 21.94 9.87
CA THR A 2 4.26 22.86 10.61
C THR A 2 2.81 22.77 10.11
N ASN A 3 1.83 23.21 10.91
CA ASN A 3 0.43 23.22 10.47
C ASN A 3 0.20 24.10 9.23
N THR A 4 1.03 25.14 9.04
CA THR A 4 0.97 26.02 7.87
C THR A 4 1.51 25.35 6.61
N GLU A 5 2.63 24.65 6.71
CA GLU A 5 3.19 23.85 5.58
C GLU A 5 2.23 22.73 5.16
N TYR A 6 1.57 22.11 6.13
CA TYR A 6 0.54 21.10 5.87
C TYR A 6 -0.62 21.68 5.07
N LYS A 7 -1.21 22.81 5.53
CA LYS A 7 -2.35 23.45 4.84
C LYS A 7 -1.99 23.95 3.43
N ASN A 8 -0.75 24.43 3.24
CA ASN A 8 -0.29 24.88 1.92
C ASN A 8 -0.08 23.70 0.96
N ASN A 9 0.46 22.58 1.45
CA ASN A 9 0.60 21.37 0.65
C ASN A 9 -0.75 20.74 0.31
N GLU A 10 -1.69 20.70 1.26
CA GLU A 10 -3.06 20.26 1.03
C GLU A 10 -3.77 21.10 -0.04
N LYS A 11 -3.63 22.43 0.01
CA LYS A 11 -4.18 23.34 -1.02
C LYS A 11 -3.57 23.08 -2.40
N ALA A 12 -2.24 22.89 -2.48
CA ALA A 12 -1.56 22.64 -3.74
C ALA A 12 -2.00 21.31 -4.36
N ILE A 13 -2.16 20.27 -3.54
CA ILE A 13 -2.65 18.95 -3.98
C ILE A 13 -4.10 19.06 -4.44
N ASN A 14 -4.96 19.66 -3.64
CA ASN A 14 -6.36 19.85 -3.98
C ASN A 14 -6.52 20.65 -5.27
N TYR A 15 -5.72 21.69 -5.49
CA TYR A 15 -5.68 22.44 -6.74
C TYR A 15 -5.28 21.56 -7.94
N GLN A 16 -4.24 20.75 -7.79
CA GLN A 16 -3.81 19.83 -8.85
C GLN A 16 -4.84 18.73 -9.12
N LEU A 17 -5.44 18.16 -8.08
CA LEU A 17 -6.49 17.16 -8.20
C LEU A 17 -7.71 17.73 -8.95
N THR A 18 -8.13 18.93 -8.60
CA THR A 18 -9.25 19.61 -9.28
C THR A 18 -8.92 19.85 -10.76
N ASN A 19 -7.69 20.27 -11.09
CA ASN A 19 -7.27 20.49 -12.47
C ASN A 19 -7.23 19.23 -13.34
N ILE A 20 -7.08 18.06 -12.74
CA ILE A 20 -7.14 16.77 -13.46
C ILE A 20 -8.50 16.07 -13.29
N GLY A 21 -9.49 16.74 -12.68
CA GLY A 21 -10.85 16.22 -12.50
C GLY A 21 -11.00 15.16 -11.40
N ILE A 22 -10.05 15.09 -10.47
CA ILE A 22 -10.18 14.23 -9.28
C ILE A 22 -10.76 15.10 -8.15
N PRO A 23 -11.90 14.75 -7.53
CA PRO A 23 -12.45 15.52 -6.42
C PRO A 23 -11.50 15.52 -5.24
N THR A 24 -11.37 16.67 -4.63
CA THR A 24 -10.62 16.82 -3.38
C THR A 24 -11.34 16.08 -2.25
N ASN A 25 -10.62 15.72 -1.18
CA ASN A 25 -11.22 15.13 0.01
C ASN A 25 -12.39 15.97 0.56
N LYS A 26 -12.31 17.29 0.44
CA LYS A 26 -13.38 18.22 0.85
C LYS A 26 -14.61 18.11 -0.07
N GLU A 27 -14.40 17.88 -1.37
CA GLU A 27 -15.48 17.66 -2.34
C GLU A 27 -16.06 16.26 -2.22
N LEU A 28 -15.24 15.25 -1.91
CA LEU A 28 -15.70 13.90 -1.58
C LEU A 28 -16.54 13.86 -0.30
N MET A 29 -16.26 14.75 0.65
CA MET A 29 -17.00 14.87 1.91
C MET A 29 -18.22 15.81 1.80
N ASN A 30 -18.17 16.86 0.96
CA ASN A 30 -19.31 17.71 0.62
C ASN A 30 -20.11 17.07 -0.51
N SER A 31 -20.99 16.17 -0.14
CA SER A 31 -21.68 15.18 -0.97
C SER A 31 -22.60 15.70 -2.07
N GLU A 32 -22.65 17.01 -2.34
CA GLU A 32 -23.57 17.54 -3.37
C GLU A 32 -23.15 17.16 -4.80
N ASN A 33 -21.84 17.02 -5.06
CA ASN A 33 -21.31 16.73 -6.40
C ASN A 33 -20.79 15.30 -6.57
N VAL A 34 -20.86 14.47 -5.53
CA VAL A 34 -20.31 13.12 -5.52
C VAL A 34 -21.38 12.12 -5.10
N VAL A 35 -21.45 10.99 -5.78
CA VAL A 35 -22.32 9.86 -5.45
C VAL A 35 -21.47 8.69 -4.97
N TYR A 36 -21.81 8.17 -3.80
CA TYR A 36 -21.27 6.90 -3.35
C TYR A 36 -21.99 5.75 -4.06
N VAL A 37 -21.25 4.97 -4.81
CA VAL A 37 -21.73 3.77 -5.48
C VAL A 37 -21.36 2.57 -4.60
N LYS A 38 -22.37 1.86 -4.09
CA LYS A 38 -22.15 0.62 -3.36
C LYS A 38 -21.53 -0.43 -4.27
N ALA A 39 -20.76 -1.35 -3.69
CA ALA A 39 -20.26 -2.51 -4.44
C ALA A 39 -21.41 -3.27 -5.08
N TYR A 40 -21.25 -3.65 -6.34
CA TYR A 40 -22.24 -4.42 -7.09
C TYR A 40 -21.54 -5.38 -8.06
N THR A 41 -22.28 -6.35 -8.55
CA THR A 41 -21.84 -7.26 -9.61
C THR A 41 -22.58 -6.88 -10.90
N LYS A 42 -21.84 -6.70 -11.99
CA LYS A 42 -22.40 -6.48 -13.32
C LYS A 42 -23.03 -7.78 -13.85
N ASP A 43 -23.85 -7.66 -14.88
CA ASP A 43 -24.49 -8.80 -15.54
C ASP A 43 -23.47 -9.80 -16.16
N ASP A 44 -22.28 -9.31 -16.51
CA ASP A 44 -21.16 -10.12 -17.00
C ASP A 44 -20.37 -10.83 -15.87
N GLY A 45 -20.84 -10.75 -14.63
CA GLY A 45 -20.19 -11.33 -13.44
C GLY A 45 -19.05 -10.50 -12.87
N THR A 46 -18.69 -9.35 -13.47
CA THR A 46 -17.62 -8.47 -12.96
C THR A 46 -18.03 -7.84 -11.64
N HIS A 47 -17.28 -8.07 -10.57
CA HIS A 47 -17.50 -7.43 -9.28
C HIS A 47 -16.92 -6.01 -9.27
N VAL A 48 -17.77 -5.02 -9.06
CA VAL A 48 -17.39 -3.61 -8.92
C VAL A 48 -17.38 -3.24 -7.44
N LYS A 49 -16.21 -2.83 -6.95
CA LYS A 49 -16.06 -2.38 -5.56
C LYS A 49 -16.84 -1.09 -5.32
N ALA A 50 -17.21 -0.84 -4.06
CA ALA A 50 -17.78 0.44 -3.66
C ALA A 50 -16.79 1.58 -3.97
N HIS A 51 -17.27 2.65 -4.56
CA HIS A 51 -16.46 3.79 -4.97
C HIS A 51 -17.26 5.08 -4.99
N TYR A 52 -16.56 6.21 -4.99
CA TYR A 52 -17.16 7.50 -5.23
C TYR A 52 -17.03 7.88 -6.71
N ARG A 53 -18.05 8.49 -7.26
CA ARG A 53 -18.04 9.08 -8.61
C ARG A 53 -18.67 10.46 -8.61
N SER A 54 -18.30 11.31 -9.55
CA SER A 54 -19.01 12.56 -9.80
C SER A 54 -20.45 12.31 -10.24
N LYS A 55 -21.37 13.19 -9.83
CA LYS A 55 -22.72 13.18 -10.37
C LYS A 55 -22.67 13.47 -11.88
N PRO A 56 -23.58 12.88 -12.67
CA PRO A 56 -23.68 13.21 -14.08
C PRO A 56 -24.08 14.68 -14.24
N ASP A 57 -23.14 15.52 -14.67
CA ASP A 57 -23.33 16.96 -14.87
C ASP A 57 -23.24 17.39 -16.34
N LYS A 58 -23.16 16.40 -17.26
CA LYS A 58 -22.91 16.57 -18.69
C LYS A 58 -21.56 17.20 -19.04
N ASN A 59 -20.68 17.43 -18.06
CA ASN A 59 -19.34 17.93 -18.28
C ASN A 59 -18.32 16.77 -18.30
N LEU A 60 -17.88 16.42 -19.50
CA LEU A 60 -16.94 15.31 -19.69
C LEU A 60 -15.53 15.62 -19.17
N THR A 61 -15.17 16.89 -19.02
CA THR A 61 -13.81 17.31 -18.68
C THR A 61 -13.47 17.12 -17.20
N ASN A 62 -14.47 17.02 -16.32
CA ASN A 62 -14.32 16.75 -14.89
C ASN A 62 -14.58 15.28 -14.52
N ASN A 63 -14.90 14.42 -15.47
CA ASN A 63 -15.08 12.99 -15.23
C ASN A 63 -13.75 12.29 -15.00
N PHE A 64 -13.65 11.51 -13.94
CA PHE A 64 -12.44 10.75 -13.56
C PHE A 64 -11.86 9.87 -14.66
N SER A 65 -12.70 9.31 -15.52
CA SER A 65 -12.31 8.41 -16.59
C SER A 65 -11.83 9.11 -17.86
N TYR A 66 -12.17 10.39 -18.05
CA TYR A 66 -11.88 11.12 -19.29
C TYR A 66 -10.42 11.61 -19.36
N ASN A 67 -9.86 12.00 -18.21
CA ASN A 67 -8.49 12.58 -18.15
C ASN A 67 -7.35 11.56 -18.31
N ASN A 68 -7.66 10.27 -18.37
CA ASN A 68 -6.65 9.21 -18.57
C ASN A 68 -5.99 9.19 -19.97
N LYS A 69 -6.43 10.04 -20.90
CA LYS A 69 -5.91 10.05 -22.30
C LYS A 69 -4.80 11.07 -22.56
N ASN A 70 -4.50 11.98 -21.61
CA ASN A 70 -3.51 13.03 -21.81
C ASN A 70 -2.18 12.66 -21.14
N THR A 71 -1.29 12.01 -21.88
CA THR A 71 -0.01 11.45 -21.38
C THR A 71 0.95 12.49 -20.78
N SER A 72 0.96 13.74 -21.28
CA SER A 72 1.83 14.79 -20.74
C SER A 72 1.36 15.26 -19.36
N LYS A 73 0.06 15.54 -19.19
CA LYS A 73 -0.52 15.92 -17.89
C LYS A 73 -0.42 14.80 -16.85
N GLN A 74 -0.52 13.55 -17.28
CA GLN A 74 -0.33 12.39 -16.40
C GLN A 74 1.12 12.30 -15.89
N SER A 75 2.10 12.60 -16.75
CA SER A 75 3.51 12.62 -16.35
C SER A 75 3.81 13.74 -15.35
N GLU A 76 3.34 14.96 -15.61
CA GLU A 76 3.47 16.11 -14.71
C GLU A 76 2.83 15.83 -13.35
N PHE A 77 1.65 15.23 -13.36
CA PHE A 77 0.95 14.88 -12.13
C PHE A 77 1.71 13.80 -11.32
N LYS A 78 2.22 12.75 -11.98
CA LYS A 78 3.04 11.74 -11.30
C LYS A 78 4.29 12.35 -10.69
N ASN A 79 4.97 13.26 -11.38
CA ASN A 79 6.13 13.98 -10.83
C ASN A 79 5.75 14.79 -9.60
N SER A 80 4.62 15.51 -9.64
CA SER A 80 4.12 16.25 -8.48
C SER A 80 3.79 15.34 -7.30
N LEU A 81 3.26 14.13 -7.55
CA LEU A 81 3.02 13.14 -6.50
C LEU A 81 4.32 12.60 -5.91
N LEU A 82 5.34 12.35 -6.73
CA LEU A 82 6.66 11.92 -6.27
C LEU A 82 7.32 12.99 -5.40
N ASP A 83 7.25 14.26 -5.81
CA ASP A 83 7.77 15.39 -5.03
C ASP A 83 7.03 15.55 -3.71
N PHE A 84 5.71 15.39 -3.72
CA PHE A 84 4.90 15.41 -2.53
C PHE A 84 5.26 14.24 -1.59
N ASN A 85 5.34 13.02 -2.13
CA ASN A 85 5.75 11.84 -1.37
C ASN A 85 7.14 12.06 -0.73
N ALA A 86 8.10 12.61 -1.46
CA ALA A 86 9.42 12.93 -0.94
C ALA A 86 9.37 13.90 0.24
N LYS A 87 8.48 14.90 0.20
CA LYS A 87 8.31 15.87 1.28
C LYS A 87 7.67 15.26 2.52
N ILE A 88 6.57 14.52 2.37
CA ILE A 88 5.85 13.93 3.53
C ILE A 88 6.61 12.78 4.17
N ASN A 89 7.35 12.03 3.38
CA ASN A 89 8.13 10.88 3.83
C ASN A 89 9.64 11.17 3.96
N LYS A 90 10.05 12.43 4.13
CA LYS A 90 11.45 12.82 4.26
C LYS A 90 12.25 11.99 5.28
N ASN A 91 11.63 11.66 6.40
CA ASN A 91 12.24 10.89 7.50
C ASN A 91 11.69 9.44 7.56
N ARG A 92 11.06 8.95 6.50
CA ARG A 92 10.46 7.63 6.40
C ARG A 92 10.83 6.98 5.06
N PRO A 93 12.10 6.58 4.91
CA PRO A 93 12.63 6.18 3.61
C PRO A 93 11.97 4.93 3.03
N ASP A 94 11.52 4.00 3.87
CA ASP A 94 10.85 2.78 3.39
C ASP A 94 9.42 3.10 2.93
N ALA A 95 8.67 3.88 3.69
CA ALA A 95 7.35 4.36 3.28
C ALA A 95 7.42 5.19 1.98
N LYS A 96 8.48 6.02 1.84
CA LYS A 96 8.73 6.75 0.60
C LYS A 96 8.94 5.82 -0.58
N GLU A 97 9.80 4.81 -0.44
CA GLU A 97 10.14 3.87 -1.50
C GLU A 97 8.92 3.09 -1.98
N LEU A 98 8.12 2.56 -1.05
CA LEU A 98 6.91 1.81 -1.39
C LEU A 98 5.87 2.69 -2.10
N MET A 99 5.67 3.92 -1.66
CA MET A 99 4.77 4.86 -2.32
C MET A 99 5.29 5.26 -3.71
N ASP A 100 6.60 5.47 -3.89
CA ASP A 100 7.19 5.75 -5.21
C ASP A 100 6.92 4.60 -6.19
N ILE A 101 7.06 3.35 -5.75
CA ILE A 101 6.72 2.16 -6.55
C ILE A 101 5.23 2.17 -6.93
N SER A 102 4.36 2.52 -6.01
CA SER A 102 2.91 2.61 -6.25
C SER A 102 2.55 3.70 -7.26
N ILE A 103 3.16 4.89 -7.17
CA ILE A 103 2.97 6.02 -8.08
C ILE A 103 3.48 5.69 -9.50
N LEU A 104 4.68 5.14 -9.58
CA LEU A 104 5.30 4.81 -10.87
C LEU A 104 4.67 3.57 -11.51
N GLY A 105 4.16 2.66 -10.67
CA GLY A 105 3.74 1.32 -11.05
C GLY A 105 4.94 0.37 -11.22
N LEU A 106 4.71 -0.91 -11.03
CA LEU A 106 5.77 -1.93 -10.97
C LEU A 106 6.74 -1.93 -12.16
N TYR A 107 6.21 -1.72 -13.37
CA TYR A 107 7.04 -1.76 -14.59
C TYR A 107 7.97 -0.55 -14.78
N ASN A 108 7.62 0.57 -14.15
CA ASN A 108 8.37 1.82 -14.21
C ASN A 108 9.09 2.14 -12.89
N ALA A 109 9.01 1.24 -11.92
CA ALA A 109 9.76 1.38 -10.68
C ALA A 109 11.27 1.36 -10.94
N PRO A 110 12.07 2.15 -10.19
CA PRO A 110 13.51 2.15 -10.35
C PRO A 110 14.07 0.75 -10.24
N LYS A 111 14.84 0.33 -11.24
CA LYS A 111 15.56 -0.94 -11.17
C LYS A 111 16.70 -0.79 -10.15
N ASN A 112 16.70 -1.64 -9.14
CA ASN A 112 17.81 -1.75 -8.21
C ASN A 112 18.04 -3.22 -7.83
N ASP A 113 19.17 -3.51 -7.21
CA ASP A 113 19.57 -4.85 -6.76
C ASP A 113 18.89 -5.28 -5.44
N LYS A 114 18.11 -4.37 -4.82
CA LYS A 114 17.48 -4.59 -3.52
C LYS A 114 16.09 -5.19 -3.61
N TYR A 115 15.50 -5.21 -4.79
CA TYR A 115 14.24 -5.92 -5.02
C TYR A 115 14.06 -6.40 -6.47
N THR A 116 13.19 -7.36 -6.64
CA THR A 116 12.79 -7.94 -7.93
C THR A 116 11.29 -7.71 -8.15
N ILE A 117 10.92 -7.26 -9.34
CA ILE A 117 9.52 -7.10 -9.74
C ILE A 117 8.96 -8.45 -10.19
N ILE A 118 7.80 -8.82 -9.66
CA ILE A 118 7.02 -9.98 -10.06
C ILE A 118 5.82 -9.49 -10.89
N PRO A 119 5.80 -9.73 -12.22
CA PRO A 119 4.71 -9.26 -13.07
C PRO A 119 3.35 -9.89 -12.72
N SER A 120 2.26 -9.15 -12.93
CA SER A 120 0.89 -9.59 -12.66
C SER A 120 0.45 -10.81 -13.46
N ASN A 121 0.98 -11.02 -14.68
CA ASN A 121 0.65 -12.19 -15.50
C ASN A 121 1.37 -13.48 -15.08
N LYS A 122 2.18 -13.43 -14.03
CA LYS A 122 2.93 -14.57 -13.47
C LYS A 122 2.45 -14.92 -12.06
N THR A 123 1.17 -15.09 -11.87
CA THR A 123 0.57 -15.49 -10.56
C THR A 123 1.21 -16.74 -9.98
N LYS A 124 1.54 -17.72 -10.82
CA LYS A 124 2.35 -18.87 -10.40
C LYS A 124 3.66 -18.45 -9.77
N SER A 125 4.21 -17.29 -10.17
CA SER A 125 5.47 -16.78 -9.61
C SER A 125 5.31 -16.21 -8.21
N ILE A 126 4.17 -15.57 -7.88
CA ILE A 126 3.90 -15.13 -6.51
C ILE A 126 3.64 -16.37 -5.63
N ASN A 127 2.79 -17.30 -6.06
CA ASN A 127 2.53 -18.53 -5.34
C ASN A 127 3.81 -19.35 -5.12
N ASN A 128 4.66 -19.45 -6.15
CA ASN A 128 5.96 -20.12 -6.02
C ASN A 128 6.92 -19.35 -5.11
N ALA A 129 6.93 -18.02 -5.18
CA ALA A 129 7.74 -17.18 -4.32
C ALA A 129 7.32 -17.28 -2.84
N LEU A 130 6.03 -17.46 -2.60
CA LEU A 130 5.45 -17.66 -1.27
C LEU A 130 5.60 -19.11 -0.78
N ARG A 131 6.00 -20.06 -1.64
CA ARG A 131 5.97 -21.51 -1.34
C ARG A 131 4.62 -21.95 -0.74
N ILE A 132 3.54 -21.33 -1.19
CA ILE A 132 2.20 -21.64 -0.70
C ILE A 132 1.86 -23.07 -1.15
N ASN A 133 1.89 -23.99 -0.22
CA ASN A 133 1.14 -25.24 -0.38
C ASN A 133 -0.33 -24.89 -0.51
N ASN A 134 -1.09 -25.63 -1.31
CA ASN A 134 -2.51 -25.39 -1.61
C ASN A 134 -3.45 -25.30 -0.39
N SER A 135 -2.94 -25.49 0.83
CA SER A 135 -3.64 -25.39 2.11
C SER A 135 -3.75 -23.97 2.67
N LEU A 136 -2.99 -22.98 2.14
CA LEU A 136 -3.02 -21.62 2.65
C LEU A 136 -4.20 -20.84 2.03
N SER A 137 -5.07 -20.33 2.88
CA SER A 137 -6.30 -19.59 2.52
C SER A 137 -6.04 -18.14 2.02
N LEU A 138 -4.81 -17.80 1.63
CA LEU A 138 -4.49 -16.48 1.09
C LEU A 138 -5.16 -16.28 -0.27
N LYS A 139 -6.12 -15.39 -0.32
CA LYS A 139 -6.74 -14.95 -1.58
C LYS A 139 -5.79 -14.01 -2.32
N ILE A 140 -4.99 -14.55 -3.23
CA ILE A 140 -4.13 -13.75 -4.10
C ILE A 140 -4.93 -13.29 -5.32
N ASP A 141 -4.99 -11.98 -5.52
CA ASP A 141 -5.55 -11.40 -6.74
C ASP A 141 -4.56 -11.58 -7.90
N ASN A 142 -4.92 -12.41 -8.84
CA ASN A 142 -4.11 -12.78 -10.00
C ASN A 142 -3.82 -11.58 -10.93
N LYS A 143 -4.51 -10.48 -10.76
CA LYS A 143 -4.33 -9.25 -11.55
C LYS A 143 -3.22 -8.35 -10.98
N LEU A 144 -2.80 -8.60 -9.73
CA LEU A 144 -1.74 -7.82 -9.09
C LEU A 144 -0.39 -8.48 -9.29
N GLY A 145 0.62 -7.66 -9.55
CA GLY A 145 2.01 -8.04 -9.45
C GLY A 145 2.53 -7.86 -8.03
N GLY A 146 3.82 -8.06 -7.84
CA GLY A 146 4.46 -7.89 -6.54
C GLY A 146 5.89 -7.40 -6.61
N VAL A 147 6.42 -7.05 -5.45
CA VAL A 147 7.82 -6.70 -5.24
C VAL A 147 8.39 -7.67 -4.21
N ARG A 148 9.44 -8.38 -4.57
CA ARG A 148 10.21 -9.22 -3.66
C ARG A 148 11.50 -8.50 -3.30
N PHE A 149 11.62 -8.10 -2.05
CA PHE A 149 12.82 -7.51 -1.50
C PHE A 149 13.92 -8.56 -1.29
N SER A 150 15.18 -8.14 -1.34
CA SER A 150 16.32 -8.98 -0.94
C SER A 150 16.53 -8.90 0.58
N GLU A 151 17.19 -9.89 1.16
CA GLU A 151 17.50 -9.93 2.60
C GLU A 151 18.38 -8.74 3.04
N ASP A 152 19.21 -8.23 2.14
CA ASP A 152 20.09 -7.09 2.41
C ASP A 152 19.45 -5.73 2.10
N SER A 153 18.21 -5.69 1.64
CA SER A 153 17.46 -4.44 1.47
C SER A 153 17.29 -3.69 2.79
N ARG A 154 17.18 -2.37 2.72
CA ARG A 154 16.95 -1.53 3.91
C ARG A 154 15.67 -1.95 4.64
N LEU A 155 14.57 -2.16 3.91
CA LEU A 155 13.29 -2.53 4.50
C LEU A 155 13.38 -3.88 5.21
N SER A 156 14.00 -4.91 4.59
CA SER A 156 14.21 -6.21 5.22
C SER A 156 15.05 -6.11 6.52
N LYS A 157 16.11 -5.31 6.50
CA LYS A 157 16.95 -5.06 7.68
C LYS A 157 16.20 -4.32 8.77
N ASN A 158 15.43 -3.26 8.42
CA ASN A 158 14.65 -2.50 9.38
C ASN A 158 13.58 -3.37 10.06
N LEU A 159 12.89 -4.21 9.30
CA LEU A 159 11.92 -5.16 9.83
C LEU A 159 12.60 -6.21 10.73
N SER A 160 13.69 -6.80 10.26
CA SER A 160 14.44 -7.81 11.03
C SER A 160 14.99 -7.26 12.35
N ASN A 161 15.33 -5.97 12.39
CA ASN A 161 15.83 -5.29 13.59
C ASN A 161 14.71 -4.63 14.43
N SER A 162 13.44 -4.70 14.01
CA SER A 162 12.34 -4.09 14.76
C SER A 162 12.07 -4.82 16.07
N PRO A 163 12.24 -4.15 17.24
CA PRO A 163 11.94 -4.77 18.54
C PRO A 163 10.47 -5.20 18.65
N GLN A 164 9.56 -4.42 18.09
CA GLN A 164 8.13 -4.72 18.09
C GLN A 164 7.82 -6.00 17.31
N LEU A 165 8.39 -6.16 16.09
CA LEU A 165 8.24 -7.36 15.28
C LEU A 165 8.85 -8.58 16.00
N GLN A 166 10.08 -8.45 16.48
CA GLN A 166 10.76 -9.53 17.19
C GLN A 166 9.98 -10.00 18.43
N LYS A 167 9.42 -9.07 19.20
CA LYS A 167 8.58 -9.39 20.36
C LYS A 167 7.33 -10.18 19.93
N GLN A 168 6.59 -9.73 18.92
CA GLN A 168 5.39 -10.43 18.45
C GLN A 168 5.70 -11.86 17.98
N VAL A 169 6.81 -12.04 17.26
CA VAL A 169 7.26 -13.37 16.86
C VAL A 169 7.66 -14.23 18.07
N LYS A 170 8.42 -13.68 19.04
CA LYS A 170 8.76 -14.39 20.28
C LYS A 170 7.54 -14.82 21.05
N ASP A 171 6.58 -13.93 21.22
CA ASP A 171 5.31 -14.20 21.91
C ASP A 171 4.53 -15.32 21.20
N TYR A 172 4.53 -15.32 19.86
CA TYR A 172 3.93 -16.40 19.06
C TYR A 172 4.65 -17.74 19.32
N CYS A 173 5.99 -17.75 19.22
CA CYS A 173 6.81 -18.94 19.43
C CYS A 173 6.64 -19.53 20.84
N GLN A 174 6.47 -18.70 21.87
CA GLN A 174 6.23 -19.17 23.25
C GLN A 174 4.86 -19.83 23.41
N LYS A 175 3.85 -19.36 22.69
CA LYS A 175 2.49 -19.92 22.73
C LYS A 175 2.35 -21.22 21.93
N HIS A 176 3.12 -21.36 20.86
CA HIS A 176 3.10 -22.48 19.94
C HIS A 176 4.39 -23.30 20.08
N LYS A 177 4.30 -24.48 20.72
CA LYS A 177 5.48 -25.32 21.04
C LYS A 177 6.28 -25.79 19.81
N ASN A 178 5.63 -25.93 18.67
CA ASN A 178 6.26 -26.32 17.40
C ASN A 178 5.81 -25.30 16.34
N ILE A 179 6.76 -24.67 15.70
CA ILE A 179 6.50 -23.81 14.54
C ILE A 179 6.61 -24.66 13.29
N ASP A 180 5.55 -24.68 12.50
CA ASP A 180 5.51 -25.34 11.19
C ASP A 180 5.71 -24.30 10.07
N ASN A 181 6.30 -24.72 8.97
CA ASN A 181 6.41 -23.91 7.74
C ASN A 181 5.05 -23.45 7.18
N ASN A 182 3.94 -24.06 7.62
CA ASN A 182 2.59 -23.67 7.25
C ASN A 182 1.97 -22.63 8.18
N ASP A 183 2.64 -22.28 9.29
CA ASP A 183 2.14 -21.29 10.22
C ASP A 183 2.10 -19.91 9.57
N GLN A 184 1.15 -19.10 10.03
CA GLN A 184 0.98 -17.71 9.65
C GLN A 184 1.03 -16.84 10.90
N ILE A 185 1.99 -15.93 10.95
CA ILE A 185 2.15 -15.01 12.10
C ILE A 185 1.70 -13.62 11.68
N GLY A 186 0.53 -13.20 12.14
CA GLY A 186 0.06 -11.82 11.96
C GLY A 186 0.91 -10.86 12.78
N ILE A 187 1.29 -9.75 12.18
CA ILE A 187 2.07 -8.69 12.83
C ILE A 187 1.39 -7.33 12.66
N GLU A 188 1.63 -6.47 13.62
CA GLU A 188 1.20 -5.07 13.61
C GLU A 188 2.38 -4.18 14.00
N LEU A 189 2.66 -3.15 13.19
CA LEU A 189 3.79 -2.25 13.36
C LEU A 189 3.28 -0.82 13.59
N THR A 190 3.26 -0.38 14.83
CA THR A 190 2.72 0.93 15.24
C THR A 190 3.74 1.83 15.92
N GLU A 191 4.84 1.28 16.47
CA GLU A 191 5.82 2.01 17.26
C GLU A 191 6.80 2.79 16.41
N ASP A 192 7.35 2.19 15.35
CA ASP A 192 8.22 2.85 14.38
C ASP A 192 7.40 3.49 13.27
N LYS A 193 7.47 4.81 13.14
CA LYS A 193 6.70 5.55 12.14
C LYS A 193 7.05 5.18 10.69
N ASN A 194 8.31 4.84 10.41
CA ASN A 194 8.71 4.45 9.07
C ASN A 194 8.09 3.08 8.71
N LEU A 195 8.16 2.10 9.62
CA LEU A 195 7.56 0.78 9.43
C LEU A 195 6.02 0.81 9.46
N HIS A 196 5.44 1.65 10.33
CA HIS A 196 3.99 1.83 10.39
C HIS A 196 3.42 2.34 9.06
N TYR A 197 4.03 3.36 8.46
CA TYR A 197 3.56 3.91 7.18
C TYR A 197 4.02 3.13 5.95
N SER A 198 4.96 2.20 6.10
CA SER A 198 5.37 1.31 5.01
C SER A 198 4.56 0.01 4.98
N ILE A 199 4.38 -0.64 6.11
CA ILE A 199 3.74 -1.95 6.23
C ILE A 199 2.46 -1.86 7.08
N GLY A 200 2.54 -1.23 8.27
CA GLY A 200 1.45 -1.18 9.26
C GLY A 200 1.06 -2.55 9.80
N HIS A 201 0.48 -3.39 8.96
CA HIS A 201 0.09 -4.77 9.25
C HIS A 201 0.67 -5.71 8.20
N GLY A 202 0.87 -6.97 8.56
CA GLY A 202 1.32 -7.98 7.60
C GLY A 202 1.23 -9.38 8.18
N THR A 203 1.54 -10.37 7.35
CA THR A 203 1.57 -11.77 7.75
C THR A 203 2.91 -12.38 7.40
N ILE A 204 3.58 -12.96 8.39
CA ILE A 204 4.79 -13.74 8.15
C ILE A 204 4.38 -15.14 7.73
N LEU A 205 4.88 -15.56 6.60
CA LEU A 205 4.67 -16.87 5.98
C LEU A 205 5.95 -17.69 6.05
N ASN A 206 5.79 -19.02 6.02
CA ASN A 206 6.89 -19.98 6.05
C ASN A 206 7.89 -19.72 7.20
N PRO A 207 7.42 -19.50 8.45
CA PRO A 207 8.32 -19.28 9.57
C PRO A 207 9.16 -20.53 9.83
N THR A 208 10.44 -20.33 10.09
CA THR A 208 11.37 -21.40 10.46
C THR A 208 12.30 -20.94 11.58
N ILE A 209 12.73 -21.89 12.40
CA ILE A 209 13.77 -21.66 13.42
C ILE A 209 14.86 -22.69 13.18
N ASP A 210 16.08 -22.24 12.96
CA ASP A 210 17.21 -23.13 12.81
C ASP A 210 17.73 -23.64 14.17
N LYS A 211 18.63 -24.61 14.13
CA LYS A 211 19.26 -25.20 15.33
C LYS A 211 20.06 -24.21 16.19
N ASN A 212 20.37 -23.04 15.66
CA ASN A 212 21.08 -21.97 16.35
C ASN A 212 20.13 -20.93 16.94
N GLY A 213 18.81 -21.12 16.82
CA GLY A 213 17.79 -20.19 17.27
C GLY A 213 17.59 -18.98 16.36
N ASN A 214 18.02 -19.06 15.10
CA ASN A 214 17.72 -17.99 14.15
C ASN A 214 16.32 -18.22 13.56
N PHE A 215 15.49 -17.22 13.70
CA PHE A 215 14.19 -17.15 13.04
C PHE A 215 14.36 -16.64 11.61
N SER A 216 13.61 -17.22 10.67
CA SER A 216 13.45 -16.67 9.33
C SER A 216 12.01 -16.87 8.84
N GLY A 217 11.55 -15.96 8.00
CA GLY A 217 10.22 -15.99 7.41
C GLY A 217 10.11 -15.00 6.26
N LEU A 218 8.98 -15.04 5.57
CA LEU A 218 8.65 -14.11 4.49
C LEU A 218 7.45 -13.26 4.91
N LEU A 219 7.68 -11.99 5.21
CA LEU A 219 6.58 -11.05 5.44
C LEU A 219 5.88 -10.78 4.11
N PHE A 220 4.60 -11.06 4.13
CA PHE A 220 3.68 -10.85 3.03
C PHE A 220 2.66 -9.78 3.41
N ASP A 221 2.47 -8.83 2.52
CA ASP A 221 1.46 -7.81 2.65
C ASP A 221 0.95 -7.39 1.28
N LYS A 222 -0.20 -6.76 1.23
CA LYS A 222 -0.75 -6.10 0.05
C LYS A 222 -0.66 -4.60 0.25
N TYR A 223 0.21 -3.95 -0.49
CA TYR A 223 0.33 -2.49 -0.44
C TYR A 223 -0.88 -1.86 -1.11
N ASP A 224 -1.87 -1.56 -0.30
CA ASP A 224 -3.10 -0.87 -0.68
C ASP A 224 -3.59 0.05 0.44
N PHE A 225 -4.58 0.85 0.12
CA PHE A 225 -5.18 1.80 1.03
C PHE A 225 -6.68 1.54 1.12
N ASP A 226 -7.18 1.40 2.34
CA ASP A 226 -8.60 1.28 2.63
C ASP A 226 -9.18 2.63 3.06
N PHE A 227 -10.44 2.87 2.75
CA PHE A 227 -11.10 4.10 3.18
C PHE A 227 -11.36 4.12 4.69
N MET A 228 -10.78 5.08 5.39
CA MET A 228 -10.93 5.26 6.83
C MET A 228 -12.14 6.15 7.13
N LYS A 229 -13.25 5.53 7.55
CA LYS A 229 -14.52 6.24 7.84
C LYS A 229 -14.55 6.98 9.17
N GLU A 230 -13.91 6.44 10.20
CA GLU A 230 -14.22 6.76 11.59
C GLU A 230 -13.13 7.55 12.33
N GLU A 231 -11.99 7.80 11.69
CA GLU A 231 -10.82 8.36 12.36
C GLU A 231 -10.62 9.87 12.19
N PHE A 232 -11.68 10.62 11.92
CA PHE A 232 -11.64 12.10 11.97
C PHE A 232 -11.56 12.66 13.39
N SER A 233 -11.25 11.81 14.38
CA SER A 233 -10.91 12.29 15.72
C SER A 233 -9.55 13.00 15.70
N SER A 234 -9.39 14.02 16.53
CA SER A 234 -8.30 14.99 16.49
C SER A 234 -6.86 14.44 16.50
N LYS A 235 -6.64 13.21 16.94
CA LYS A 235 -5.31 12.56 17.01
C LYS A 235 -4.86 11.95 15.66
N ASN A 236 -5.77 11.40 14.88
CA ASN A 236 -5.45 10.64 13.66
C ASN A 236 -5.84 11.36 12.35
N PHE A 237 -6.35 12.59 12.47
CA PHE A 237 -6.86 13.38 11.35
C PHE A 237 -5.88 13.47 10.15
N LYS A 238 -4.60 13.67 10.44
CA LYS A 238 -3.58 13.75 9.37
C LYS A 238 -3.38 12.42 8.66
N THR A 239 -3.33 11.33 9.42
CA THR A 239 -3.18 9.97 8.88
C THR A 239 -4.39 9.60 8.03
N ALA A 240 -5.60 9.86 8.52
CA ALA A 240 -6.84 9.60 7.78
C ALA A 240 -6.91 10.39 6.46
N ILE A 241 -6.51 11.67 6.44
CA ILE A 241 -6.46 12.46 5.21
C ILE A 241 -5.49 11.85 4.21
N TYR A 242 -4.27 11.49 4.62
CA TYR A 242 -3.28 10.92 3.70
C TYR A 242 -3.71 9.55 3.19
N ASN A 243 -4.25 8.72 4.06
CA ASN A 243 -4.75 7.40 3.68
C ASN A 243 -5.93 7.50 2.71
N ASN A 244 -6.92 8.35 3.00
CA ASN A 244 -8.07 8.53 2.12
C ASN A 244 -7.71 9.21 0.80
N PHE A 245 -6.69 10.07 0.80
CA PHE A 245 -6.11 10.61 -0.42
C PHE A 245 -5.46 9.50 -1.26
N ALA A 246 -4.62 8.67 -0.66
CA ALA A 246 -4.00 7.55 -1.34
C ALA A 246 -5.05 6.54 -1.82
N TYR A 247 -6.08 6.25 -1.02
CA TYR A 247 -7.23 5.45 -1.43
C TYR A 247 -7.91 6.02 -2.67
N GLY A 248 -8.19 7.32 -2.71
CA GLY A 248 -8.80 7.97 -3.89
C GLY A 248 -7.93 7.87 -5.15
N LEU A 249 -6.62 8.02 -5.02
CA LEU A 249 -5.68 7.83 -6.12
C LEU A 249 -5.62 6.37 -6.60
N GLN A 250 -5.77 5.42 -5.68
CA GLN A 250 -5.82 3.99 -5.97
C GLN A 250 -7.09 3.62 -6.73
N GLU A 251 -8.26 4.08 -6.27
CA GLU A 251 -9.56 3.83 -6.94
C GLU A 251 -9.62 4.43 -8.35
N THR A 252 -8.92 5.52 -8.59
CA THR A 252 -8.78 6.14 -9.92
C THR A 252 -7.64 5.54 -10.76
N ASN A 253 -6.97 4.49 -10.28
CA ASN A 253 -5.83 3.85 -10.94
C ASN A 253 -4.61 4.76 -11.18
N VAL A 254 -4.51 5.90 -10.50
CA VAL A 254 -3.34 6.78 -10.54
C VAL A 254 -2.15 6.13 -9.84
N ILE A 255 -2.38 5.55 -8.66
CA ILE A 255 -1.40 4.67 -7.98
C ILE A 255 -1.85 3.22 -8.09
N LYS A 256 -0.90 2.30 -7.94
CA LYS A 256 -1.12 0.87 -8.16
C LYS A 256 -0.90 0.08 -6.89
N ASN A 257 -1.84 -0.83 -6.61
CA ASN A 257 -1.68 -1.84 -5.59
C ASN A 257 -0.72 -2.92 -6.07
N TYR A 258 0.00 -3.52 -5.15
CA TYR A 258 0.88 -4.63 -5.43
C TYR A 258 1.17 -5.43 -4.16
N TYR A 259 1.69 -6.64 -4.31
CA TYR A 259 2.09 -7.48 -3.19
C TYR A 259 3.52 -7.18 -2.75
N LEU A 260 3.74 -7.21 -1.44
CA LEU A 260 5.05 -7.12 -0.81
C LEU A 260 5.48 -8.50 -0.32
N LEU A 261 6.70 -8.88 -0.66
CA LEU A 261 7.36 -10.09 -0.21
C LEU A 261 8.72 -9.70 0.37
N ILE A 262 8.82 -9.69 1.70
CA ILE A 262 9.99 -9.15 2.40
C ILE A 262 10.58 -10.23 3.30
N PRO A 263 11.78 -10.75 2.99
CA PRO A 263 12.46 -11.70 3.87
C PRO A 263 12.80 -11.01 5.19
N ILE A 264 12.59 -11.73 6.29
CA ILE A 264 12.98 -11.31 7.63
C ILE A 264 13.81 -12.41 8.29
N LYS A 265 14.83 -12.00 9.05
CA LYS A 265 15.72 -12.91 9.75
C LYS A 265 16.31 -12.24 10.98
N PHE A 266 16.22 -12.90 12.14
CA PHE A 266 16.81 -12.41 13.37
C PHE A 266 17.02 -13.58 14.36
N LYS A 267 17.77 -13.32 15.43
CA LYS A 267 17.97 -14.31 16.49
C LYS A 267 16.85 -14.19 17.54
N LEU A 268 16.19 -15.30 17.88
CA LEU A 268 15.17 -15.38 18.93
C LEU A 268 15.75 -15.23 20.33
#